data_2f339f613597384b650ba7e86d872fa8
#
_entry.id   2f339f613597384b650ba7e86d872fa8
#
_cell.length_a   1.000
_cell.length_b   1.000
_cell.length_c   1.000
_cell.angle_alpha   90.00
_cell.angle_beta   90.00
_cell.angle_gamma   90.00
#
_symmetry.space_group_name_H-M   'P 1'
#
loop_
_entity.id
_entity.type
_entity.pdbx_description
1 polymer ?
#
loop_
_entity_poly.entity_id
_entity_poly.type
_entity_poly.pdbx_seq_one_letter_code
_entity_poly.pdbx_strand_id
1 'polypeptide(L)'
;PILDIFIRMFIVEAFCLAKHGLRSNYETIAENRSYFKGKILFPEQQKYNISHKERVFTESDEFTPNCPENRLIKSTLMLLYKQTRSLKNKNDIKTLLAAFGNVPFSTDYTSDFSKIGLDYNSKNNVNFKNKSHSSDYSTLLLWCHLFLSGKSFSSFSGSGIAFSLMFPMETLFERYVAVQFKKFLPAEDFSISIQDATHYLFTQPSKKFILRPDIVITRKHDNAIFICDTKWKLLSSKKVNWGISQAD
;
A
#
# COMPACT_ATOMS: atom_id res chain seq x y z
N PRO A 1 7.61 13.00 -10.22
CA PRO A 1 6.16 12.92 -10.26
C PRO A 1 5.64 12.30 -8.95
N ILE A 2 4.45 12.70 -8.52
CA ILE A 2 3.84 12.20 -7.27
C ILE A 2 3.76 10.67 -7.26
N LEU A 3 3.43 10.06 -8.39
CA LEU A 3 3.39 8.60 -8.52
C LEU A 3 4.70 7.92 -8.11
N ASP A 4 5.88 8.49 -8.47
CA ASP A 4 7.16 7.89 -8.10
C ASP A 4 7.40 7.88 -6.58
N ILE A 5 6.77 8.79 -5.83
CA ILE A 5 6.81 8.81 -4.37
C ILE A 5 6.02 7.61 -3.82
N PHE A 6 4.82 7.35 -4.32
CA PHE A 6 4.01 6.20 -3.91
C PHE A 6 4.66 4.88 -4.28
N ILE A 7 5.22 4.81 -5.49
CA ILE A 7 6.03 3.66 -5.91
C ILE A 7 7.19 3.46 -4.93
N ARG A 8 7.84 4.54 -4.50
CA ARG A 8 8.93 4.45 -3.50
C ARG A 8 8.45 3.91 -2.16
N MET A 9 7.29 4.34 -1.66
CA MET A 9 6.70 3.83 -0.43
C MET A 9 6.43 2.32 -0.54
N PHE A 10 5.79 1.88 -1.63
CA PHE A 10 5.56 0.46 -1.89
C PHE A 10 6.87 -0.36 -1.92
N ILE A 11 7.91 0.15 -2.59
CA ILE A 11 9.23 -0.49 -2.68
C ILE A 11 9.85 -0.67 -1.29
N VAL A 12 9.78 0.35 -0.43
CA VAL A 12 10.34 0.29 0.94
C VAL A 12 9.67 -0.82 1.75
N GLU A 13 8.33 -0.87 1.74
CA GLU A 13 7.57 -1.93 2.41
C GLU A 13 7.86 -3.32 1.83
N ALA A 14 7.98 -3.43 0.50
CA ALA A 14 8.31 -4.69 -0.16
C ALA A 14 9.73 -5.17 0.21
N PHE A 15 10.69 -4.26 0.40
CA PHE A 15 12.02 -4.64 0.90
C PHE A 15 11.99 -5.11 2.35
N CYS A 16 11.18 -4.49 3.21
CA CYS A 16 11.00 -4.95 4.57
C CYS A 16 10.46 -6.38 4.59
N LEU A 17 9.42 -6.66 3.79
CA LEU A 17 8.87 -8.00 3.65
C LEU A 17 9.91 -9.00 3.12
N ALA A 18 10.64 -8.65 2.06
CA ALA A 18 11.64 -9.54 1.46
C ALA A 18 12.77 -9.89 2.44
N LYS A 19 13.14 -8.97 3.35
CA LYS A 19 14.14 -9.23 4.40
C LYS A 19 13.64 -10.18 5.48
N HIS A 20 12.35 -10.12 5.84
CA HIS A 20 11.74 -11.03 6.81
C HIS A 20 11.46 -12.42 6.22
N GLY A 21 11.53 -12.55 4.91
CA GLY A 21 11.24 -13.78 4.17
C GLY A 21 9.81 -13.83 3.64
N LEU A 22 9.66 -14.46 2.48
CA LEU A 22 8.36 -14.63 1.85
C LEU A 22 7.56 -15.73 2.55
N ARG A 23 6.27 -15.50 2.73
CA ARG A 23 5.34 -16.53 3.19
C ARG A 23 5.37 -17.70 2.23
N SER A 24 5.46 -18.90 2.78
CA SER A 24 5.41 -20.14 2.02
C SER A 24 4.36 -21.07 2.61
N ASN A 25 3.72 -21.84 1.75
CA ASN A 25 2.72 -22.83 2.13
C ASN A 25 3.07 -24.16 1.47
N TYR A 26 2.53 -25.25 2.02
CA TYR A 26 2.55 -26.54 1.36
C TYR A 26 1.52 -26.56 0.24
N GLU A 27 1.97 -26.91 -0.95
CA GLU A 27 1.12 -27.11 -2.14
C GLU A 27 1.32 -28.54 -2.62
N THR A 28 0.23 -29.26 -2.78
CA THR A 28 0.25 -30.62 -3.32
C THR A 28 0.43 -30.56 -4.83
N ILE A 29 1.57 -31.03 -5.32
CA ILE A 29 1.94 -31.02 -6.73
C ILE A 29 1.92 -32.43 -7.29
N ALA A 30 1.13 -32.64 -8.33
CA ALA A 30 1.08 -33.87 -9.10
C ALA A 30 1.79 -33.67 -10.43
N GLU A 31 2.90 -34.35 -10.63
CA GLU A 31 3.67 -34.25 -11.88
C GLU A 31 4.40 -35.52 -12.26
N ASN A 32 4.79 -35.59 -13.56
CA ASN A 32 5.49 -36.71 -14.14
C ASN A 32 7.01 -36.50 -14.04
N ARG A 33 7.66 -37.20 -13.10
CA ARG A 33 9.08 -37.05 -12.75
C ARG A 33 9.94 -38.22 -13.22
N SER A 34 11.23 -38.00 -13.31
CA SER A 34 12.22 -39.05 -13.55
C SER A 34 12.71 -39.71 -12.25
N TYR A 35 12.23 -39.24 -11.10
CA TYR A 35 12.57 -39.76 -9.76
C TYR A 35 11.31 -39.86 -8.90
N PHE A 36 11.36 -40.78 -7.95
CA PHE A 36 10.24 -40.97 -7.01
C PHE A 36 10.26 -39.95 -5.91
N LYS A 37 9.08 -39.28 -5.68
CA LYS A 37 8.88 -38.39 -4.54
C LYS A 37 7.40 -38.39 -4.19
N GLY A 38 7.09 -38.72 -2.94
CA GLY A 38 5.72 -38.70 -2.42
C GLY A 38 4.92 -39.96 -2.79
N LYS A 39 3.70 -39.83 -3.24
CA LYS A 39 2.76 -40.92 -3.55
C LYS A 39 2.60 -41.11 -5.03
N ILE A 40 2.59 -42.37 -5.48
CA ILE A 40 2.30 -42.69 -6.90
C ILE A 40 0.82 -42.55 -7.16
N LEU A 41 0.46 -41.83 -8.21
CA LEU A 41 -0.87 -41.76 -8.77
C LEU A 41 -1.00 -42.81 -9.86
N PHE A 42 -1.51 -43.99 -9.50
CA PHE A 42 -1.61 -45.16 -10.40
C PHE A 42 -2.42 -44.90 -11.67
N PRO A 43 -3.58 -44.23 -11.64
CA PRO A 43 -4.37 -43.91 -12.84
C PRO A 43 -3.55 -43.05 -13.84
N GLU A 44 -2.87 -42.04 -13.36
CA GLU A 44 -2.04 -41.13 -14.15
C GLU A 44 -0.79 -41.86 -14.63
N GLN A 45 -0.18 -42.70 -13.79
CA GLN A 45 0.96 -43.53 -14.15
C GLN A 45 0.62 -44.47 -15.34
N GLN A 46 -0.51 -45.12 -15.31
CA GLN A 46 -0.95 -45.97 -16.42
C GLN A 46 -1.26 -45.16 -17.67
N LYS A 47 -1.89 -43.98 -17.52
CA LYS A 47 -2.28 -43.12 -18.63
C LYS A 47 -1.09 -42.55 -19.38
N TYR A 48 -0.07 -42.06 -18.65
CA TYR A 48 1.03 -41.27 -19.23
C TYR A 48 2.33 -42.04 -19.38
N ASN A 49 2.55 -43.12 -18.60
CA ASN A 49 3.86 -43.78 -18.51
C ASN A 49 3.84 -45.24 -18.92
N ILE A 50 2.83 -45.73 -19.65
CA ILE A 50 2.81 -47.11 -20.18
C ILE A 50 4.07 -47.39 -21.02
N SER A 51 4.45 -46.42 -21.85
CA SER A 51 5.63 -46.50 -22.72
C SER A 51 6.90 -45.86 -22.12
N HIS A 52 6.76 -45.16 -21.01
CA HIS A 52 7.82 -44.37 -20.37
C HIS A 52 8.13 -44.91 -18.98
N LYS A 53 8.76 -46.08 -18.94
CA LYS A 53 9.13 -46.79 -17.70
C LYS A 53 10.16 -46.03 -16.85
N GLU A 54 10.85 -45.06 -17.44
CA GLU A 54 11.82 -44.17 -16.77
C GLU A 54 11.17 -43.05 -16.00
N ARG A 55 9.83 -42.89 -16.08
CA ARG A 55 9.09 -41.81 -15.41
C ARG A 55 8.06 -42.34 -14.43
N VAL A 56 7.84 -41.57 -13.39
CA VAL A 56 6.86 -41.90 -12.36
C VAL A 56 5.94 -40.69 -12.16
N PHE A 57 4.64 -40.93 -12.26
CA PHE A 57 3.65 -39.88 -11.95
C PHE A 57 3.37 -39.87 -10.46
N THR A 58 3.82 -38.82 -9.80
CA THR A 58 3.76 -38.72 -8.33
C THR A 58 3.10 -37.46 -7.86
N GLU A 59 2.48 -37.55 -6.70
CA GLU A 59 1.92 -36.44 -5.93
C GLU A 59 2.77 -36.25 -4.67
N SER A 60 3.22 -35.03 -4.43
CA SER A 60 3.99 -34.68 -3.23
C SER A 60 3.67 -33.28 -2.76
N ASP A 61 3.71 -33.08 -1.45
CA ASP A 61 3.60 -31.75 -0.87
C ASP A 61 4.94 -31.02 -0.97
N GLU A 62 4.92 -29.84 -1.56
CA GLU A 62 6.08 -28.98 -1.70
C GLU A 62 5.87 -27.67 -0.94
N PHE A 63 6.89 -27.30 -0.17
CA PHE A 63 6.90 -26.02 0.52
C PHE A 63 7.33 -24.92 -0.46
N THR A 64 6.38 -24.11 -0.90
CA THR A 64 6.58 -23.16 -1.98
C THR A 64 6.13 -21.75 -1.58
N PRO A 65 6.82 -20.68 -2.04
CA PRO A 65 6.36 -19.30 -1.88
C PRO A 65 5.22 -18.94 -2.86
N ASN A 66 4.67 -19.91 -3.59
CA ASN A 66 3.55 -19.70 -4.51
C ASN A 66 2.23 -19.47 -3.77
N CYS A 67 2.12 -18.32 -3.07
CA CYS A 67 0.91 -17.91 -2.37
C CYS A 67 0.22 -16.75 -3.12
N PRO A 68 -1.11 -16.60 -3.02
CA PRO A 68 -1.83 -15.50 -3.66
C PRO A 68 -1.25 -14.14 -3.32
N GLU A 69 -0.86 -13.93 -2.07
CA GLU A 69 -0.25 -12.69 -1.57
C GLU A 69 1.03 -12.35 -2.33
N ASN A 70 1.94 -13.32 -2.46
CA ASN A 70 3.21 -13.12 -3.14
C ASN A 70 3.02 -12.89 -4.65
N ARG A 71 2.07 -13.60 -5.29
CA ARG A 71 1.72 -13.39 -6.71
C ARG A 71 1.21 -11.98 -6.98
N LEU A 72 0.34 -11.46 -6.10
CA LEU A 72 -0.19 -10.09 -6.20
C LEU A 72 0.93 -9.06 -6.05
N ILE A 73 1.81 -9.23 -5.06
CA ILE A 73 2.95 -8.31 -4.85
C ILE A 73 3.89 -8.33 -6.06
N LYS A 74 4.26 -9.51 -6.56
CA LYS A 74 5.13 -9.63 -7.76
C LYS A 74 4.49 -8.99 -8.98
N SER A 75 3.20 -9.21 -9.21
CA SER A 75 2.48 -8.62 -10.34
C SER A 75 2.39 -7.09 -10.23
N THR A 76 2.21 -6.58 -9.01
CA THR A 76 2.24 -5.14 -8.74
C THR A 76 3.63 -4.55 -9.01
N LEU A 77 4.70 -5.20 -8.55
CA LEU A 77 6.08 -4.77 -8.85
C LEU A 77 6.33 -4.65 -10.35
N MET A 78 5.87 -5.62 -11.13
CA MET A 78 6.01 -5.59 -12.60
C MET A 78 5.21 -4.45 -13.23
N LEU A 79 3.99 -4.18 -12.75
CA LEU A 79 3.18 -3.04 -13.19
C LEU A 79 3.91 -1.73 -12.91
N LEU A 80 4.39 -1.54 -11.68
CA LEU A 80 5.08 -0.33 -11.24
C LEU A 80 6.42 -0.12 -11.95
N TYR A 81 7.11 -1.20 -12.29
CA TYR A 81 8.34 -1.14 -13.11
C TYR A 81 8.09 -0.48 -14.48
N LYS A 82 6.95 -0.79 -15.12
CA LYS A 82 6.58 -0.21 -16.41
C LYS A 82 6.19 1.27 -16.29
N GLN A 83 5.68 1.69 -15.13
CA GLN A 83 5.10 3.03 -14.95
C GLN A 83 6.08 4.04 -14.37
N THR A 84 7.04 3.60 -13.55
CA THR A 84 8.01 4.51 -12.91
C THR A 84 8.97 5.11 -13.93
N ARG A 85 9.22 6.42 -13.80
CA ARG A 85 10.24 7.14 -14.55
C ARG A 85 11.57 7.23 -13.81
N SER A 86 11.58 6.94 -12.52
CA SER A 86 12.77 7.00 -11.67
C SER A 86 13.68 5.79 -11.92
N LEU A 87 14.92 6.02 -12.35
CA LEU A 87 15.93 4.96 -12.50
C LEU A 87 16.21 4.22 -11.19
N LYS A 88 16.22 4.95 -10.06
CA LYS A 88 16.41 4.35 -8.73
C LYS A 88 15.28 3.36 -8.43
N ASN A 89 14.02 3.76 -8.62
CA ASN A 89 12.88 2.86 -8.41
C ASN A 89 12.94 1.65 -9.33
N LYS A 90 13.32 1.82 -10.60
CA LYS A 90 13.48 0.69 -11.55
C LYS A 90 14.51 -0.31 -11.07
N ASN A 91 15.67 0.13 -10.61
CA ASN A 91 16.73 -0.76 -10.11
C ASN A 91 16.29 -1.50 -8.85
N ASP A 92 15.67 -0.80 -7.92
CA ASP A 92 15.16 -1.39 -6.68
C ASP A 92 14.06 -2.43 -6.96
N ILE A 93 13.16 -2.16 -7.91
CA ILE A 93 12.13 -3.14 -8.34
C ILE A 93 12.76 -4.36 -8.99
N LYS A 94 13.81 -4.22 -9.81
CA LYS A 94 14.54 -5.38 -10.38
C LYS A 94 15.11 -6.27 -9.30
N THR A 95 15.71 -5.67 -8.27
CA THR A 95 16.24 -6.41 -7.11
C THR A 95 15.14 -7.17 -6.38
N LEU A 96 13.98 -6.51 -6.14
CA LEU A 96 12.82 -7.17 -5.54
C LEU A 96 12.26 -8.29 -6.41
N LEU A 97 12.13 -8.08 -7.73
CA LEU A 97 11.66 -9.11 -8.65
C LEU A 97 12.57 -10.36 -8.65
N ALA A 98 13.88 -10.18 -8.45
CA ALA A 98 14.80 -11.30 -8.26
C ALA A 98 14.53 -12.07 -6.95
N ALA A 99 14.24 -11.36 -5.85
CA ALA A 99 13.84 -11.99 -4.58
C ALA A 99 12.52 -12.78 -4.70
N PHE A 100 11.60 -12.34 -5.56
CA PHE A 100 10.36 -13.06 -5.90
C PHE A 100 10.52 -14.01 -7.09
N GLY A 101 11.74 -14.44 -7.43
CA GLY A 101 12.05 -15.25 -8.62
C GLY A 101 11.18 -16.50 -8.74
N ASN A 102 11.04 -17.25 -7.66
CA ASN A 102 10.30 -18.53 -7.60
C ASN A 102 8.77 -18.36 -7.47
N VAL A 103 8.27 -17.13 -7.42
CA VAL A 103 6.83 -16.86 -7.35
C VAL A 103 6.31 -16.63 -8.77
N PRO A 104 5.25 -17.29 -9.24
CA PRO A 104 4.62 -16.98 -10.52
C PRO A 104 3.89 -15.62 -10.47
N PHE A 105 3.59 -15.07 -11.64
CA PHE A 105 2.69 -13.92 -11.72
C PHE A 105 1.24 -14.35 -11.47
N SER A 106 0.43 -13.44 -10.92
CA SER A 106 -1.01 -13.67 -10.84
C SER A 106 -1.62 -13.63 -12.24
N THR A 107 -2.37 -14.66 -12.57
CA THR A 107 -3.12 -14.76 -13.85
C THR A 107 -4.51 -14.15 -13.73
N ASP A 108 -5.08 -14.17 -12.52
CA ASP A 108 -6.37 -13.58 -12.19
C ASP A 108 -6.31 -12.89 -10.82
N TYR A 109 -6.24 -11.57 -10.85
CA TYR A 109 -6.17 -10.75 -9.64
C TYR A 109 -7.44 -10.88 -8.78
N THR A 110 -8.61 -11.03 -9.41
CA THR A 110 -9.89 -11.12 -8.68
C THR A 110 -9.95 -12.39 -7.86
N SER A 111 -9.54 -13.52 -8.43
CA SER A 111 -9.45 -14.80 -7.75
C SER A 111 -8.42 -14.75 -6.60
N ASP A 112 -7.22 -14.21 -6.86
CA ASP A 112 -6.19 -14.13 -5.83
C ASP A 112 -6.60 -13.20 -4.67
N PHE A 113 -7.24 -12.05 -4.95
CA PHE A 113 -7.80 -11.18 -3.91
C PHE A 113 -8.91 -11.86 -3.11
N SER A 114 -9.80 -12.60 -3.77
CA SER A 114 -10.87 -13.35 -3.10
C SER A 114 -10.31 -14.42 -2.14
N LYS A 115 -9.25 -15.14 -2.55
CA LYS A 115 -8.59 -16.16 -1.72
C LYS A 115 -7.99 -15.59 -0.42
N ILE A 116 -7.54 -14.35 -0.44
CA ILE A 116 -7.03 -13.66 0.76
C ILE A 116 -8.11 -12.90 1.53
N GLY A 117 -9.37 -13.03 1.13
CA GLY A 117 -10.51 -12.39 1.80
C GLY A 117 -10.67 -10.90 1.49
N LEU A 118 -10.04 -10.42 0.43
CA LEU A 118 -10.19 -9.06 -0.09
C LEU A 118 -11.20 -9.06 -1.24
N ASP A 119 -12.23 -8.21 -1.15
CA ASP A 119 -13.13 -8.00 -2.26
C ASP A 119 -12.53 -6.99 -3.25
N TYR A 120 -12.12 -7.48 -4.41
CA TYR A 120 -11.55 -6.67 -5.50
C TYR A 120 -12.49 -5.56 -5.98
N ASN A 121 -13.79 -5.73 -5.82
CA ASN A 121 -14.82 -4.79 -6.26
C ASN A 121 -15.24 -3.78 -5.20
N SER A 122 -14.84 -3.96 -3.94
CA SER A 122 -15.20 -3.06 -2.85
C SER A 122 -14.58 -1.68 -3.04
N LYS A 123 -15.43 -0.64 -3.02
CA LYS A 123 -14.99 0.76 -3.12
C LYS A 123 -14.58 1.35 -1.77
N ASN A 124 -15.08 0.79 -0.67
CA ASN A 124 -14.91 1.32 0.67
C ASN A 124 -14.70 0.19 1.67
N ASN A 125 -13.74 0.34 2.55
CA ASN A 125 -13.41 -0.58 3.65
C ASN A 125 -12.87 -1.94 3.20
N VAL A 126 -11.57 -1.97 2.95
CA VAL A 126 -10.83 -3.23 2.84
C VAL A 126 -10.66 -3.79 4.25
N ASN A 127 -11.62 -4.60 4.68
CA ASN A 127 -11.52 -5.34 5.93
C ASN A 127 -10.92 -6.72 5.64
N PHE A 128 -9.73 -6.98 6.17
CA PHE A 128 -9.17 -8.33 6.17
C PHE A 128 -10.05 -9.25 7.02
N LYS A 129 -10.79 -10.14 6.38
CA LYS A 129 -11.63 -11.13 7.09
C LYS A 129 -10.81 -12.16 7.87
N ASN A 130 -9.54 -12.35 7.52
CA ASN A 130 -8.64 -13.29 8.18
C ASN A 130 -7.54 -12.56 8.94
N LYS A 131 -7.55 -12.68 10.27
CA LYS A 131 -6.56 -12.13 11.20
C LYS A 131 -5.16 -12.78 11.11
N SER A 132 -4.92 -13.68 10.17
CA SER A 132 -3.68 -14.47 10.06
C SER A 132 -2.57 -13.80 9.22
N HIS A 133 -2.82 -12.62 8.64
CA HIS A 133 -1.79 -11.89 7.93
C HIS A 133 -0.92 -11.10 8.91
N SER A 134 0.39 -11.27 8.82
CA SER A 134 1.32 -10.39 9.53
C SER A 134 1.09 -8.93 9.09
N SER A 135 1.32 -7.98 9.98
CA SER A 135 1.15 -6.54 9.71
C SER A 135 1.81 -6.11 8.39
N ASP A 136 2.94 -6.74 8.05
CA ASP A 136 3.75 -6.42 6.88
C ASP A 136 3.04 -6.72 5.55
N TYR A 137 2.30 -7.85 5.48
CA TYR A 137 1.52 -8.19 4.29
C TYR A 137 0.28 -7.33 4.13
N SER A 138 -0.39 -6.95 5.23
CA SER A 138 -1.66 -6.22 5.16
C SER A 138 -1.51 -4.88 4.45
N THR A 139 -0.49 -4.12 4.78
CA THR A 139 -0.21 -2.82 4.15
C THR A 139 0.13 -2.99 2.67
N LEU A 140 1.00 -3.96 2.33
CA LEU A 140 1.36 -4.22 0.93
C LEU A 140 0.19 -4.67 0.08
N LEU A 141 -0.69 -5.52 0.61
CA LEU A 141 -1.87 -6.00 -0.11
C LEU A 141 -2.90 -4.89 -0.37
N LEU A 142 -3.03 -3.93 0.56
CA LEU A 142 -3.81 -2.72 0.31
C LEU A 142 -3.23 -1.90 -0.85
N TRP A 143 -1.93 -1.73 -0.91
CA TRP A 143 -1.25 -1.10 -2.03
C TRP A 143 -1.43 -1.88 -3.34
N CYS A 144 -1.31 -3.22 -3.29
CA CYS A 144 -1.58 -4.07 -4.45
C CYS A 144 -3.00 -3.88 -4.97
N HIS A 145 -3.99 -3.87 -4.07
CA HIS A 145 -5.38 -3.62 -4.44
C HIS A 145 -5.55 -2.25 -5.09
N LEU A 146 -4.93 -1.22 -4.54
CA LEU A 146 -4.97 0.13 -5.09
C LEU A 146 -4.38 0.20 -6.50
N PHE A 147 -3.20 -0.39 -6.72
CA PHE A 147 -2.50 -0.33 -8.01
C PHE A 147 -3.09 -1.26 -9.07
N LEU A 148 -3.55 -2.46 -8.70
CA LEU A 148 -4.06 -3.46 -9.65
C LEU A 148 -5.53 -3.26 -10.01
N SER A 149 -6.38 -2.72 -9.09
CA SER A 149 -7.81 -2.54 -9.35
C SER A 149 -8.12 -1.55 -10.47
N GLY A 150 -7.19 -0.66 -10.79
CA GLY A 150 -7.33 0.33 -11.90
C GLY A 150 -8.49 1.32 -11.74
N LYS A 151 -9.36 1.11 -10.76
CA LYS A 151 -10.64 1.85 -10.62
C LYS A 151 -10.49 3.24 -10.03
N SER A 152 -9.38 3.53 -9.35
CA SER A 152 -9.13 4.87 -8.77
C SER A 152 -8.39 5.80 -9.70
N PHE A 153 -7.97 5.35 -10.90
CA PHE A 153 -7.00 6.05 -11.71
C PHE A 153 -7.42 6.29 -13.14
N SER A 154 -8.62 5.85 -13.54
CA SER A 154 -9.11 6.09 -14.89
C SER A 154 -10.24 7.12 -14.90
N SER A 155 -9.88 8.38 -15.02
CA SER A 155 -10.75 9.37 -15.62
C SER A 155 -9.97 10.04 -16.74
N PHE A 156 -10.43 9.79 -17.92
CA PHE A 156 -10.09 10.41 -19.21
C PHE A 156 -9.19 9.63 -20.18
N SER A 157 -9.82 9.46 -21.33
CA SER A 157 -9.40 8.93 -22.61
C SER A 157 -8.02 9.42 -23.08
N GLY A 158 -7.28 8.48 -23.59
CA GLY A 158 -5.99 8.66 -24.24
C GLY A 158 -5.10 7.46 -23.94
N SER A 159 -4.29 7.02 -24.86
CA SER A 159 -3.44 5.82 -24.83
C SER A 159 -2.38 5.75 -23.73
N GLY A 160 -2.61 6.42 -22.59
CA GLY A 160 -1.78 6.39 -21.39
C GLY A 160 -2.65 6.20 -20.15
N ILE A 161 -2.33 5.22 -19.32
CA ILE A 161 -2.95 5.05 -18.00
C ILE A 161 -2.53 6.26 -17.15
N ALA A 162 -3.42 7.24 -17.00
CA ALA A 162 -3.22 8.35 -16.11
C ALA A 162 -3.64 7.92 -14.69
N PHE A 163 -2.69 7.77 -13.78
CA PHE A 163 -2.98 7.61 -12.37
C PHE A 163 -3.44 8.94 -11.78
N SER A 164 -4.71 9.04 -11.49
CA SER A 164 -5.28 10.17 -10.75
C SER A 164 -5.56 9.75 -9.31
N LEU A 165 -4.65 10.04 -8.42
CA LEU A 165 -4.84 9.87 -6.97
C LEU A 165 -5.55 11.13 -6.46
N MET A 166 -6.83 11.00 -6.11
CA MET A 166 -7.56 12.06 -5.42
C MET A 166 -7.23 11.99 -3.93
N PHE A 167 -6.25 12.77 -3.50
CA PHE A 167 -6.00 13.02 -2.08
C PHE A 167 -6.73 14.27 -1.63
N PRO A 168 -7.27 14.29 -0.41
CA PRO A 168 -7.65 15.55 0.21
C PRO A 168 -6.35 16.34 0.48
N MET A 169 -5.99 17.20 -0.48
CA MET A 169 -4.74 17.97 -0.44
C MET A 169 -4.66 18.85 0.79
N GLU A 170 -5.80 19.32 1.27
CA GLU A 170 -5.93 20.11 2.51
C GLU A 170 -5.40 19.32 3.71
N THR A 171 -5.90 18.10 3.93
CA THR A 171 -5.46 17.23 5.03
C THR A 171 -3.98 16.82 4.89
N LEU A 172 -3.51 16.59 3.66
CA LEU A 172 -2.12 16.25 3.42
C LEU A 172 -1.20 17.43 3.74
N PHE A 173 -1.61 18.64 3.33
CA PHE A 173 -0.86 19.87 3.58
C PHE A 173 -0.81 20.20 5.08
N GLU A 174 -1.93 20.08 5.78
CA GLU A 174 -2.04 20.23 7.23
C GLU A 174 -1.05 19.33 7.97
N ARG A 175 -1.05 18.03 7.63
CA ARG A 175 -0.09 17.06 8.20
C ARG A 175 1.36 17.37 7.85
N TYR A 176 1.61 17.78 6.62
CA TYR A 176 2.96 18.18 6.20
C TYR A 176 3.48 19.35 7.01
N VAL A 177 2.67 20.41 7.16
CA VAL A 177 3.02 21.61 7.95
C VAL A 177 3.28 21.24 9.41
N ALA A 178 2.41 20.39 10.00
CA ALA A 178 2.59 19.92 11.38
C ALA A 178 3.89 19.14 11.58
N VAL A 179 4.27 18.30 10.61
CA VAL A 179 5.56 17.57 10.65
C VAL A 179 6.73 18.55 10.54
N GLN A 180 6.63 19.57 9.68
CA GLN A 180 7.71 20.59 9.57
C GLN A 180 7.85 21.36 10.89
N PHE A 181 6.77 21.77 11.52
CA PHE A 181 6.86 22.43 12.84
C PHE A 181 7.53 21.52 13.88
N LYS A 182 7.16 20.22 13.95
CA LYS A 182 7.82 19.26 14.85
C LYS A 182 9.31 19.08 14.56
N LYS A 183 9.72 19.26 13.31
CA LYS A 183 11.14 19.14 12.91
C LYS A 183 11.96 20.38 13.23
N PHE A 184 11.36 21.57 13.07
CA PHE A 184 12.09 22.83 13.20
C PHE A 184 11.97 23.46 14.59
N LEU A 185 10.91 23.16 15.35
CA LEU A 185 10.74 23.68 16.71
C LEU A 185 11.33 22.67 17.71
N PRO A 186 12.19 23.13 18.64
CA PRO A 186 12.76 22.26 19.67
C PRO A 186 11.66 21.68 20.57
N ALA A 187 11.65 20.36 20.72
CA ALA A 187 10.66 19.67 21.55
C ALA A 187 10.80 20.00 23.06
N GLU A 188 11.94 20.55 23.47
CA GLU A 188 12.20 21.01 24.83
C GLU A 188 11.36 22.27 25.14
N ASP A 189 11.26 23.18 24.17
CA ASP A 189 10.64 24.49 24.33
C ASP A 189 9.17 24.51 23.89
N PHE A 190 8.78 23.65 22.95
CA PHE A 190 7.46 23.68 22.33
C PHE A 190 6.75 22.32 22.41
N SER A 191 5.44 22.40 22.59
CA SER A 191 4.51 21.27 22.45
C SER A 191 3.58 21.54 21.27
N ILE A 192 3.41 20.55 20.37
CA ILE A 192 2.59 20.68 19.16
C ILE A 192 1.49 19.64 19.19
N SER A 193 0.24 20.12 19.22
CA SER A 193 -0.99 19.33 19.09
C SER A 193 -1.59 19.54 17.71
N ILE A 194 -2.15 18.49 17.13
CA ILE A 194 -2.77 18.49 15.81
C ILE A 194 -4.24 18.15 16.00
N GLN A 195 -5.14 18.94 15.40
CA GLN A 195 -6.60 18.78 15.49
C GLN A 195 -7.07 18.66 16.94
N ASP A 196 -6.62 19.58 17.80
CA ASP A 196 -7.01 19.59 19.19
C ASP A 196 -8.53 19.77 19.31
N ALA A 197 -9.18 18.86 20.03
CA ALA A 197 -10.63 18.82 20.20
C ALA A 197 -11.02 18.98 21.68
N THR A 198 -10.16 19.60 22.49
CA THR A 198 -10.39 19.77 23.93
C THR A 198 -11.22 21.00 24.27
N HIS A 199 -11.28 21.95 23.37
CA HIS A 199 -11.94 23.24 23.61
C HIS A 199 -13.30 23.33 22.93
N TYR A 200 -14.24 24.03 23.59
CA TYR A 200 -15.60 24.26 23.10
C TYR A 200 -15.89 25.77 23.11
N LEU A 201 -16.64 26.23 22.11
CA LEU A 201 -17.05 27.63 22.03
C LEU A 201 -18.02 27.99 23.17
N PHE A 202 -18.91 27.07 23.52
CA PHE A 202 -19.83 27.21 24.65
C PHE A 202 -19.62 26.09 25.64
N THR A 203 -19.45 26.43 26.91
CA THR A 203 -19.28 25.49 28.02
C THR A 203 -20.53 25.33 28.87
N GLN A 204 -21.42 26.35 28.86
CA GLN A 204 -22.69 26.38 29.60
C GLN A 204 -23.85 26.71 28.65
N PRO A 205 -25.05 26.12 28.81
CA PRO A 205 -25.43 25.10 29.81
C PRO A 205 -24.91 23.68 29.49
N SER A 206 -24.34 23.47 28.30
CA SER A 206 -23.71 22.24 27.87
C SER A 206 -22.59 22.53 26.88
N LYS A 207 -21.58 21.64 26.81
CA LYS A 207 -20.48 21.77 25.85
C LYS A 207 -21.02 21.66 24.43
N LYS A 208 -20.93 22.77 23.65
CA LYS A 208 -21.37 22.85 22.26
C LYS A 208 -20.32 23.52 21.39
N PHE A 209 -20.32 23.19 20.10
CA PHE A 209 -19.39 23.68 19.10
C PHE A 209 -17.92 23.45 19.51
N ILE A 210 -17.49 22.22 19.30
CA ILE A 210 -16.09 21.84 19.51
C ILE A 210 -15.18 22.61 18.54
N LEU A 211 -14.16 23.26 19.10
CA LEU A 211 -13.13 23.95 18.31
C LEU A 211 -12.06 22.92 17.92
N ARG A 212 -11.74 22.87 16.63
CA ARG A 212 -10.72 21.97 16.09
C ARG A 212 -9.73 22.75 15.24
N PRO A 213 -8.82 23.51 15.86
CA PRO A 213 -7.74 24.15 15.12
C PRO A 213 -6.83 23.08 14.50
N ASP A 214 -6.30 23.35 13.31
CA ASP A 214 -5.42 22.41 12.60
C ASP A 214 -4.17 22.10 13.42
N ILE A 215 -3.50 23.15 13.92
CA ILE A 215 -2.26 23.02 14.69
C ILE A 215 -2.28 24.00 15.86
N VAL A 216 -2.01 23.49 17.04
CA VAL A 216 -1.81 24.29 18.26
C VAL A 216 -0.36 24.12 18.71
N ILE A 217 0.37 25.20 18.82
CA ILE A 217 1.75 25.25 19.31
C ILE A 217 1.72 25.92 20.69
N THR A 218 2.15 25.22 21.72
CA THR A 218 2.28 25.76 23.06
C THR A 218 3.75 25.92 23.42
N ARG A 219 4.18 27.12 23.76
CA ARG A 219 5.52 27.38 24.26
C ARG A 219 5.55 27.07 25.77
N LYS A 220 6.43 26.15 26.17
CA LYS A 220 6.46 25.58 27.54
C LYS A 220 6.92 26.58 28.62
N HIS A 221 7.77 27.51 28.25
CA HIS A 221 8.35 28.50 29.18
C HIS A 221 7.28 29.43 29.79
N ASP A 222 6.34 29.93 29.02
CA ASP A 222 5.34 30.93 29.41
C ASP A 222 3.91 30.48 29.11
N ASN A 223 3.71 29.25 28.67
CA ASN A 223 2.43 28.69 28.25
C ASN A 223 1.70 29.52 27.16
N ALA A 224 2.45 30.29 26.37
CA ALA A 224 1.88 31.01 25.24
C ALA A 224 1.39 30.02 24.17
N ILE A 225 0.15 30.23 23.72
CA ILE A 225 -0.54 29.38 22.76
C ILE A 225 -0.58 30.09 21.41
N PHE A 226 -0.12 29.42 20.36
CA PHE A 226 -0.22 29.86 18.98
C PHE A 226 -1.16 28.90 18.24
N ILE A 227 -2.22 29.45 17.65
CA ILE A 227 -3.17 28.71 16.84
C ILE A 227 -2.84 28.95 15.38
N CYS A 228 -2.60 27.88 14.63
CA CYS A 228 -2.30 27.93 13.21
C CYS A 228 -3.40 27.17 12.45
N ASP A 229 -4.01 27.84 11.49
CA ASP A 229 -4.92 27.25 10.52
C ASP A 229 -4.23 27.17 9.15
N THR A 230 -4.33 26.05 8.47
CA THR A 230 -3.62 25.80 7.21
C THR A 230 -4.59 25.87 6.05
N LYS A 231 -4.23 26.59 5.00
CA LYS A 231 -5.06 26.70 3.80
C LYS A 231 -4.28 26.25 2.56
N TRP A 232 -4.81 25.24 1.88
CA TRP A 232 -4.27 24.79 0.60
C TRP A 232 -4.80 25.69 -0.53
N LYS A 233 -4.09 26.78 -0.82
CA LYS A 233 -4.44 27.72 -1.90
C LYS A 233 -3.25 28.08 -2.77
N LEU A 234 -3.51 28.24 -4.05
CA LEU A 234 -2.55 28.79 -4.97
C LEU A 234 -2.54 30.33 -4.87
N LEU A 235 -1.50 30.86 -4.27
CA LEU A 235 -1.30 32.31 -4.17
C LEU A 235 -0.84 32.88 -5.52
N SER A 236 -1.39 34.02 -5.90
CA SER A 236 -1.04 34.71 -7.15
C SER A 236 -0.81 36.18 -6.91
N SER A 237 0.39 36.66 -7.22
CA SER A 237 0.75 38.09 -7.14
C SER A 237 -0.11 39.00 -8.04
N LYS A 238 -0.80 38.41 -9.04
CA LYS A 238 -1.70 39.14 -9.95
C LYS A 238 -3.10 39.39 -9.36
N LYS A 239 -3.44 38.78 -8.22
CA LYS A 239 -4.73 38.93 -7.58
C LYS A 239 -4.62 39.85 -6.35
N VAL A 240 -5.72 40.60 -6.08
CA VAL A 240 -5.83 41.41 -4.86
C VAL A 240 -5.69 40.49 -3.66
N ASN A 241 -4.93 40.91 -2.64
CA ASN A 241 -4.62 40.13 -1.45
C ASN A 241 -4.07 38.73 -1.75
N TRP A 242 -3.31 38.56 -2.83
CA TRP A 242 -2.75 37.29 -3.30
C TRP A 242 -3.82 36.22 -3.61
N GLY A 243 -5.09 36.61 -3.68
CA GLY A 243 -6.22 35.70 -3.86
C GLY A 243 -6.76 35.10 -2.55
N ILE A 244 -6.37 35.67 -1.40
CA ILE A 244 -6.93 35.32 -0.09
C ILE A 244 -8.20 36.17 0.12
N SER A 245 -9.31 35.55 0.50
CA SER A 245 -10.57 36.19 0.81
C SER A 245 -10.81 36.24 2.34
N GLN A 246 -11.73 37.07 2.79
CA GLN A 246 -12.13 37.13 4.21
C GLN A 246 -12.80 35.84 4.71
N ALA A 247 -13.27 34.99 3.80
CA ALA A 247 -13.88 33.70 4.14
C ALA A 247 -12.86 32.60 4.36
N ASP A 248 -11.59 32.90 4.12
CA ASP A 248 -10.49 31.97 4.31
C ASP A 248 -9.90 32.04 5.69
#